data_3b116bce9aa3b0010ea1206bfc30ab8b
#
_entry.id   3b116bce9aa3b0010ea1206bfc30ab8b
#
_cell.length_a   1.000
_cell.length_b   1.000
_cell.length_c   1.000
_cell.angle_alpha   90.00
_cell.angle_beta   90.00
_cell.angle_gamma   90.00
#
_symmetry.space_group_name_H-M   'P 1'
#
loop_
_entity.id
_entity.type
_entity.pdbx_description
1 polymer ?
#
loop_
_entity_poly.entity_id
_entity_poly.type
_entity_poly.pdbx_seq_one_letter_code
_entity_poly.pdbx_strand_id
1 'polypeptide(L)'
;MSKNGFSYYKAETDRFQDIKIKRLKKKYGCDGYAVYQYALNEIYRVDGSYIRWTEDQLFDCADYWGMNEERVKEIVDYCAEICLFDPVVWKMKCILTSRAIQSRYIDICKLAKKKMYIPLDILLVEPEQPMKPPVN
;
A
#
# COMPACT_ATOMS: atom_id res chain seq x y z
N MET A 1 15.44 -15.95 -1.18
CA MET A 1 14.69 -15.33 -1.81
C MET A 1 14.86 -13.93 -1.86
N SER A 2 14.84 -13.40 -2.91
CA SER A 2 15.07 -12.07 -3.00
C SER A 2 13.87 -11.35 -2.58
N LYS A 3 14.04 -10.33 -1.89
CA LYS A 3 12.99 -9.57 -1.52
C LYS A 3 13.12 -8.23 -2.04
N ASN A 4 12.07 -7.67 -2.58
CA ASN A 4 12.05 -6.29 -3.02
C ASN A 4 11.60 -5.39 -1.88
N GLY A 5 11.25 -5.99 -0.76
CA GLY A 5 10.72 -5.22 0.36
C GLY A 5 11.78 -4.70 1.30
N PHE A 6 11.32 -4.05 2.36
CA PHE A 6 12.18 -3.36 3.30
C PHE A 6 11.98 -3.83 4.71
N SER A 7 12.99 -3.63 5.56
CA SER A 7 12.88 -3.95 6.99
C SER A 7 12.10 -2.87 7.73
N TYR A 8 12.08 -1.66 7.21
CA TYR A 8 11.30 -0.57 7.79
C TYR A 8 11.01 0.44 6.70
N TYR A 9 10.07 1.30 6.94
CA TYR A 9 9.73 2.34 5.98
C TYR A 9 9.31 3.58 6.75
N LYS A 10 9.33 4.72 6.06
CA LYS A 10 8.98 5.97 6.70
C LYS A 10 7.48 6.14 6.74
N ALA A 11 6.99 6.66 7.84
CA ALA A 11 5.57 6.98 7.97
C ALA A 11 5.44 8.45 8.26
N GLU A 12 4.57 9.14 7.56
CA GLU A 12 4.35 10.57 7.79
C GLU A 12 3.65 10.77 9.12
N THR A 13 4.11 11.72 9.89
CA THR A 13 3.50 11.98 11.19
C THR A 13 2.16 12.66 11.06
N ASP A 14 1.85 13.25 9.90
CA ASP A 14 0.58 13.92 9.69
C ASP A 14 -0.44 13.02 9.01
N ARG A 15 -0.20 11.71 8.95
CA ARG A 15 -1.11 10.81 8.25
C ARG A 15 -2.51 10.79 8.82
N PHE A 16 -2.64 11.12 10.11
CA PHE A 16 -3.96 11.14 10.71
C PHE A 16 -4.77 12.38 10.33
N GLN A 17 -4.12 13.32 9.62
CA GLN A 17 -4.84 14.47 9.09
C GLN A 17 -5.38 14.18 7.69
N ASP A 18 -5.01 13.06 7.09
CA ASP A 18 -5.47 12.69 5.77
C ASP A 18 -6.96 12.40 5.83
N ILE A 19 -7.73 13.04 4.96
CA ILE A 19 -9.17 12.89 4.94
C ILE A 19 -9.59 11.45 4.67
N LYS A 20 -8.81 10.73 3.90
CA LYS A 20 -9.15 9.34 3.60
C LYS A 20 -9.03 8.48 4.85
N ILE A 21 -7.99 8.71 5.64
CA ILE A 21 -7.80 7.96 6.87
C ILE A 21 -8.89 8.33 7.88
N LYS A 22 -9.28 9.60 7.91
CA LYS A 22 -10.36 10.02 8.79
C LYS A 22 -11.67 9.33 8.41
N ARG A 23 -11.93 9.21 7.11
CA ARG A 23 -13.13 8.54 6.64
C ARG A 23 -13.11 7.05 6.98
N LEU A 24 -11.96 6.43 6.83
CA LEU A 24 -11.81 5.03 7.15
C LEU A 24 -12.11 4.80 8.62
N LYS A 25 -11.55 5.65 9.46
CA LYS A 25 -11.75 5.51 10.88
C LYS A 25 -13.18 5.78 11.26
N LYS A 26 -13.82 6.73 10.59
CA LYS A 26 -15.20 7.05 10.91
C LYS A 26 -16.12 5.87 10.59
N LYS A 27 -15.86 5.20 9.48
CA LYS A 27 -16.72 4.11 9.07
C LYS A 27 -16.45 2.81 9.80
N TYR A 28 -15.21 2.48 10.04
CA TYR A 28 -14.85 1.18 10.61
C TYR A 28 -14.09 1.27 11.94
N GLY A 29 -13.89 2.46 12.45
CA GLY A 29 -13.24 2.62 13.74
C GLY A 29 -11.78 2.20 13.71
N CYS A 30 -11.30 1.77 14.85
CA CYS A 30 -9.90 1.33 14.95
C CYS A 30 -9.64 0.11 14.09
N ASP A 31 -10.65 -0.73 13.87
CA ASP A 31 -10.49 -1.90 13.02
C ASP A 31 -10.10 -1.47 11.60
N GLY A 32 -10.69 -0.38 11.11
CA GLY A 32 -10.38 0.11 9.77
C GLY A 32 -8.93 0.48 9.65
N TYR A 33 -8.43 1.26 10.59
CA TYR A 33 -7.04 1.67 10.54
C TYR A 33 -6.11 0.48 10.73
N ALA A 34 -6.48 -0.46 11.61
CA ALA A 34 -5.65 -1.63 11.86
C ALA A 34 -5.48 -2.46 10.60
N VAL A 35 -6.55 -2.69 9.85
CA VAL A 35 -6.46 -3.46 8.61
C VAL A 35 -5.64 -2.71 7.56
N TYR A 36 -5.89 -1.42 7.41
CA TYR A 36 -5.15 -0.62 6.45
C TYR A 36 -3.66 -0.63 6.77
N GLN A 37 -3.32 -0.41 8.05
CA GLN A 37 -1.92 -0.35 8.44
C GLN A 37 -1.24 -1.71 8.26
N TYR A 38 -1.97 -2.80 8.55
CA TYR A 38 -1.43 -4.14 8.36
C TYR A 38 -1.11 -4.37 6.87
N ALA A 39 -2.05 -4.01 6.00
CA ALA A 39 -1.84 -4.18 4.57
C ALA A 39 -0.67 -3.33 4.07
N LEU A 40 -0.60 -2.09 4.52
CA LEU A 40 0.47 -1.19 4.13
C LEU A 40 1.83 -1.74 4.56
N ASN A 41 1.89 -2.25 5.78
CA ASN A 41 3.11 -2.84 6.28
C ASN A 41 3.54 -4.02 5.41
N GLU A 42 2.59 -4.88 5.04
CA GLU A 42 2.91 -6.04 4.24
C GLU A 42 3.35 -5.66 2.83
N ILE A 43 2.79 -4.59 2.28
CA ILE A 43 3.22 -4.08 0.98
C ILE A 43 4.71 -3.74 1.02
N TYR A 44 5.12 -2.94 2.00
CA TYR A 44 6.51 -2.52 2.06
C TYR A 44 7.43 -3.65 2.49
N ARG A 45 6.93 -4.57 3.30
CA ARG A 45 7.76 -5.67 3.80
C ARG A 45 8.06 -6.72 2.73
N VAL A 46 7.07 -7.02 1.90
CA VAL A 46 7.21 -8.14 0.96
C VAL A 46 7.71 -7.72 -0.40
N ASP A 47 6.89 -7.01 -1.14
CA ASP A 47 7.27 -6.60 -2.49
C ASP A 47 7.73 -5.15 -2.59
N GLY A 48 7.44 -4.37 -1.59
CA GLY A 48 7.96 -3.00 -1.51
C GLY A 48 7.02 -1.97 -2.08
N SER A 49 6.40 -2.23 -3.21
CA SER A 49 5.53 -1.24 -3.86
C SER A 49 4.12 -1.73 -4.08
N TYR A 50 3.84 -2.98 -3.81
CA TYR A 50 2.53 -3.57 -4.00
C TYR A 50 2.46 -4.88 -3.25
N ILE A 51 1.28 -5.49 -3.18
CA ILE A 51 1.18 -6.85 -2.68
C ILE A 51 -0.05 -7.50 -3.29
N ARG A 52 0.09 -8.77 -3.66
CA ARG A 52 -1.05 -9.52 -4.11
C ARG A 52 -1.81 -9.92 -2.87
N TRP A 53 -3.08 -9.55 -2.81
CA TRP A 53 -3.86 -9.82 -1.61
C TRP A 53 -4.60 -11.13 -1.81
N THR A 54 -3.97 -12.20 -1.35
CA THR A 54 -4.48 -13.54 -1.53
C THR A 54 -5.35 -13.94 -0.36
N GLU A 55 -5.92 -15.12 -0.43
CA GLU A 55 -6.70 -15.62 0.70
C GLU A 55 -5.82 -15.84 1.91
N ASP A 56 -4.55 -16.17 1.71
CA ASP A 56 -3.63 -16.33 2.82
C ASP A 56 -3.38 -14.97 3.51
N GLN A 57 -3.27 -13.90 2.72
CA GLN A 57 -3.10 -12.58 3.31
C GLN A 57 -4.33 -12.18 4.09
N LEU A 58 -5.49 -12.49 3.56
CA LEU A 58 -6.74 -12.20 4.24
C LEU A 58 -6.81 -12.96 5.57
N PHE A 59 -6.48 -14.24 5.52
CA PHE A 59 -6.48 -15.06 6.73
C PHE A 59 -5.52 -14.51 7.78
N ASP A 60 -4.30 -14.19 7.35
CA ASP A 60 -3.28 -13.72 8.28
C ASP A 60 -3.69 -12.41 8.95
N CYS A 61 -4.25 -11.51 8.19
CA CYS A 61 -4.68 -10.21 8.72
C CYS A 61 -5.83 -10.40 9.73
N ALA A 62 -6.81 -11.20 9.34
CA ALA A 62 -7.97 -11.46 10.20
C ALA A 62 -7.54 -12.15 11.48
N ASP A 63 -6.66 -13.14 11.35
CA ASP A 63 -6.19 -13.89 12.50
C ASP A 63 -5.40 -13.00 13.46
N TYR A 64 -4.52 -12.19 12.90
CA TYR A 64 -3.68 -11.34 13.75
C TYR A 64 -4.52 -10.39 14.59
N TRP A 65 -5.54 -9.78 13.96
CA TRP A 65 -6.34 -8.80 14.67
C TRP A 65 -7.56 -9.38 15.40
N GLY A 66 -7.82 -10.68 15.24
CA GLY A 66 -8.99 -11.28 15.87
C GLY A 66 -10.28 -10.82 15.23
N MET A 67 -10.28 -10.60 13.92
CA MET A 67 -11.48 -10.19 13.20
C MET A 67 -11.92 -11.32 12.29
N ASN A 68 -13.20 -11.33 11.89
CA ASN A 68 -13.59 -12.31 10.91
C ASN A 68 -13.18 -11.83 9.53
N GLU A 69 -13.04 -12.75 8.61
CA GLU A 69 -12.53 -12.45 7.27
C GLU A 69 -13.46 -11.55 6.48
N GLU A 70 -14.78 -11.66 6.70
CA GLU A 70 -15.71 -10.82 6.00
C GLU A 70 -15.48 -9.35 6.34
N ARG A 71 -15.22 -9.08 7.61
CA ARG A 71 -15.00 -7.70 8.02
C ARG A 71 -13.72 -7.16 7.40
N VAL A 72 -12.66 -7.99 7.35
CA VAL A 72 -11.41 -7.56 6.73
C VAL A 72 -11.64 -7.27 5.25
N LYS A 73 -12.42 -8.13 4.56
CA LYS A 73 -12.70 -7.90 3.15
C LYS A 73 -13.43 -6.58 2.95
N GLU A 74 -14.43 -6.30 3.78
CA GLU A 74 -15.18 -5.06 3.66
C GLU A 74 -14.26 -3.85 3.84
N ILE A 75 -13.36 -3.95 4.80
CA ILE A 75 -12.46 -2.83 5.07
C ILE A 75 -11.49 -2.62 3.92
N VAL A 76 -10.93 -3.70 3.36
CA VAL A 76 -10.01 -3.57 2.23
C VAL A 76 -10.74 -2.99 1.02
N ASP A 77 -11.96 -3.46 0.76
CA ASP A 77 -12.75 -2.91 -0.34
C ASP A 77 -13.02 -1.43 -0.14
N TYR A 78 -13.31 -1.03 1.08
CA TYR A 78 -13.58 0.38 1.36
C TYR A 78 -12.31 1.21 1.20
N CYS A 79 -11.17 0.69 1.60
CA CYS A 79 -9.90 1.38 1.40
C CYS A 79 -9.67 1.67 -0.09
N ALA A 80 -10.03 0.72 -0.95
CA ALA A 80 -9.90 0.94 -2.38
C ALA A 80 -10.95 1.93 -2.86
N GLU A 81 -12.15 1.84 -2.33
CA GLU A 81 -13.22 2.74 -2.73
C GLU A 81 -12.86 4.20 -2.47
N ILE A 82 -12.19 4.49 -1.35
CA ILE A 82 -11.81 5.86 -1.02
C ILE A 82 -10.39 6.18 -1.46
N CYS A 83 -9.81 5.32 -2.30
CA CYS A 83 -8.51 5.56 -2.92
C CYS A 83 -7.29 5.57 -1.99
N LEU A 84 -7.38 4.88 -0.87
CA LEU A 84 -6.18 4.58 -0.10
C LEU A 84 -5.39 3.52 -0.84
N PHE A 85 -6.07 2.66 -1.59
CA PHE A 85 -5.45 1.77 -2.56
C PHE A 85 -6.11 2.06 -3.90
N ASP A 86 -5.41 1.83 -4.98
CA ASP A 86 -5.94 2.14 -6.29
C ASP A 86 -7.10 1.20 -6.60
N PRO A 87 -8.30 1.74 -6.85
CA PRO A 87 -9.47 0.89 -7.03
C PRO A 87 -9.46 0.06 -8.31
N VAL A 88 -8.84 0.55 -9.35
CA VAL A 88 -8.80 -0.19 -10.60
C VAL A 88 -7.89 -1.40 -10.49
N VAL A 89 -6.69 -1.18 -9.94
CA VAL A 89 -5.75 -2.28 -9.76
C VAL A 89 -6.33 -3.32 -8.82
N TRP A 90 -7.00 -2.87 -7.76
CA TRP A 90 -7.62 -3.78 -6.81
C TRP A 90 -8.71 -4.62 -7.49
N LYS A 91 -9.59 -3.95 -8.21
CA LYS A 91 -10.68 -4.63 -8.83
C LYS A 91 -10.24 -5.60 -9.92
N MET A 92 -9.27 -5.20 -10.71
CA MET A 92 -8.86 -6.02 -11.83
C MET A 92 -7.86 -7.10 -11.49
N LYS A 93 -7.04 -6.88 -10.47
CA LYS A 93 -5.94 -7.79 -10.20
C LYS A 93 -5.81 -8.28 -8.78
N CYS A 94 -6.64 -7.79 -7.87
CA CYS A 94 -6.55 -8.12 -6.46
C CYS A 94 -5.16 -7.80 -5.90
N ILE A 95 -4.61 -6.68 -6.34
CA ILE A 95 -3.33 -6.19 -5.88
C ILE A 95 -3.56 -4.88 -5.15
N LEU A 96 -2.91 -4.70 -4.01
CA LEU A 96 -2.98 -3.47 -3.26
C LEU A 96 -1.74 -2.63 -3.55
N THR A 97 -1.95 -1.43 -4.03
CA THR A 97 -0.91 -0.46 -4.29
C THR A 97 -1.59 0.89 -4.46
N SER A 98 -0.84 1.95 -4.58
CA SER A 98 -1.39 3.27 -4.90
C SER A 98 -0.26 4.14 -5.39
N ARG A 99 -0.62 5.27 -5.97
CA ARG A 99 0.38 6.23 -6.42
C ARG A 99 1.26 6.66 -5.26
N ALA A 100 0.65 6.94 -4.10
CA ALA A 100 1.42 7.37 -2.93
C ALA A 100 2.35 6.28 -2.44
N ILE A 101 1.89 5.04 -2.45
CA ILE A 101 2.72 3.91 -2.03
C ILE A 101 3.91 3.76 -2.97
N GLN A 102 3.67 3.85 -4.28
CA GLN A 102 4.74 3.70 -5.25
C GLN A 102 5.74 4.85 -5.18
N SER A 103 5.25 6.07 -4.95
CA SER A 103 6.14 7.21 -4.81
C SER A 103 7.02 7.06 -3.58
N ARG A 104 6.46 6.62 -2.48
CA ARG A 104 7.22 6.43 -1.25
C ARG A 104 8.25 5.31 -1.44
N TYR A 105 7.86 4.24 -2.14
CA TYR A 105 8.77 3.15 -2.43
C TYR A 105 9.98 3.66 -3.22
N ILE A 106 9.74 4.47 -4.24
CA ILE A 106 10.81 5.02 -5.04
C ILE A 106 11.76 5.87 -4.20
N ASP A 107 11.21 6.70 -3.33
CA ASP A 107 12.03 7.54 -2.47
C ASP A 107 12.91 6.70 -1.54
N ILE A 108 12.34 5.63 -0.97
CA ILE A 108 13.10 4.77 -0.09
C ILE A 108 14.22 4.08 -0.86
N CYS A 109 13.91 3.62 -2.07
CA CYS A 109 14.92 2.96 -2.88
C CYS A 109 16.07 3.90 -3.23
N LYS A 110 15.76 5.16 -3.52
CA LYS A 110 16.80 6.12 -3.84
C LYS A 110 17.71 6.34 -2.64
N LEU A 111 17.12 6.51 -1.47
CA LEU A 111 17.93 6.75 -0.28
C LEU A 111 18.77 5.54 0.09
N ALA A 112 18.25 4.35 -0.09
CA ALA A 112 18.96 3.14 0.25
C ALA A 112 19.82 2.64 -0.88
N LYS A 113 19.79 3.31 -2.03
CA LYS A 113 20.51 2.88 -3.22
C LYS A 113 20.13 1.48 -3.60
N LYS A 114 18.85 1.17 -3.47
CA LYS A 114 18.35 -0.13 -3.80
C LYS A 114 17.68 -0.07 -5.16
N LYS A 115 17.79 -1.15 -5.93
CA LYS A 115 17.20 -1.18 -7.23
C LYS A 115 15.69 -1.15 -7.13
N MET A 116 15.05 -0.32 -7.94
CA MET A 116 13.62 -0.20 -7.92
C MET A 116 12.97 -1.22 -8.83
N TYR A 117 11.82 -1.72 -8.44
CA TYR A 117 11.07 -2.61 -9.30
C TYR A 117 9.59 -2.41 -9.05
N ILE A 118 8.87 -1.98 -10.06
CA ILE A 118 7.42 -1.88 -10.02
C ILE A 118 6.94 -2.50 -11.32
N PRO A 119 6.13 -3.55 -11.26
CA PRO A 119 5.63 -4.16 -12.50
C PRO A 119 4.91 -3.15 -13.36
N LEU A 120 5.16 -3.19 -14.66
CA LEU A 120 4.59 -2.20 -15.57
C LEU A 120 3.08 -2.21 -15.59
N ASP A 121 2.46 -3.37 -15.44
CA ASP A 121 1.01 -3.45 -15.52
C ASP A 121 0.29 -2.84 -14.31
N ILE A 122 1.03 -2.46 -13.27
CA ILE A 122 0.43 -1.79 -12.13
C ILE A 122 1.10 -0.45 -11.84
N LEU A 123 2.00 -0.01 -12.70
CA LEU A 123 2.74 1.23 -12.49
C LEU A 123 1.79 2.43 -12.57
N LEU A 124 1.77 3.23 -11.52
CA LEU A 124 0.88 4.38 -11.43
C LEU A 124 1.62 5.72 -11.42
N VAL A 125 2.94 5.69 -11.28
CA VAL A 125 3.71 6.93 -11.22
C VAL A 125 4.60 7.02 -12.45
N GLU A 126 5.10 8.24 -12.75
CA GLU A 126 5.97 8.40 -13.86
C GLU A 126 7.25 7.72 -13.53
N PRO A 127 7.82 7.06 -14.46
CA PRO A 127 9.10 6.42 -14.23
C PRO A 127 10.01 7.54 -13.95
N GLU A 128 11.00 7.29 -13.11
CA GLU A 128 11.89 8.24 -12.81
C GLU A 128 12.51 8.78 -13.96
N GLN A 129 12.42 9.91 -14.28
CA GLN A 129 13.03 10.46 -15.31
C GLN A 129 14.13 11.01 -14.84
N PRO A 130 15.03 10.49 -14.89
CA PRO A 130 16.19 10.96 -14.35
C PRO A 130 16.29 12.26 -14.76
N MET A 131 16.12 12.53 -15.19
CA MET A 131 16.33 13.50 -15.43
C MET A 131 15.86 14.30 -16.19
N LYS A 132 15.18 14.44 -16.08
CA LYS A 132 14.69 15.27 -16.62
C LYS A 132 15.42 16.30 -16.51
N PRO A 133 15.97 16.59 -17.24
CA PRO A 133 16.84 17.55 -17.25
C PRO A 133 16.18 18.69 -17.01
N PRO A 134 16.57 19.30 -16.56
CA PRO A 134 16.09 20.34 -16.23
C PRO A 134 15.83 21.05 -17.30
N VAL A 135 15.73 21.09 -17.70
CA VAL A 135 15.48 21.61 -18.52
C VAL A 135 15.89 22.54 -18.76
N ASN A 136 16.20 22.67 -18.69
CA ASN A 136 16.57 23.40 -18.91
C ASN A 136 16.58 23.89 -19.31
#